data_a27a2a4deb34ce276cbd6d46f41896a0
#
_entry.id   a27a2a4deb34ce276cbd6d46f41896a0
#
_cell.length_a   1.000
_cell.length_b   1.000
_cell.length_c   1.000
_cell.angle_alpha   90.00
_cell.angle_beta   90.00
_cell.angle_gamma   90.00
#
_symmetry.space_group_name_H-M   'P 1'
#
loop_
_entity.id
_entity.type
_entity.pdbx_description
1 polymer ?
#
loop_
_entity_poly.entity_id
_entity_poly.type
_entity_poly.pdbx_seq_one_letter_code
_entity_poly.pdbx_strand_id
1 'polypeptide(L)'
;MDLSLPLRLASASPRRAEILTQHGILFSRVPNLLYDETLSEGLPLRSGVRDLAYRKAVASAAGVSGLVLSADTLVVLDNHILGKPKSLDDAAAMLTALSGRVHEVMTAFCLWDTRSRSGVARSAVTKVHFRKLASRDILDYIHCFHVLDKAGAYGIQDILPYSQASRDFVIPKNALISHIEGSYWNVMGLPIALLLPVLKKYTRSKMKPGFQIV
;
A
#
# COMPACT_ATOMS: atom_id res chain seq x y z
N MET A 1 0.06 -12.38 -14.97
CA MET A 1 1.52 -12.20 -15.24
C MET A 1 2.19 -13.52 -14.89
N ASP A 2 2.92 -14.14 -15.86
CA ASP A 2 3.64 -15.40 -15.62
C ASP A 2 5.07 -15.09 -15.13
N LEU A 3 5.31 -15.27 -13.84
CA LEU A 3 6.59 -15.04 -13.22
C LEU A 3 7.46 -16.31 -13.27
N SER A 4 8.76 -16.14 -13.50
CA SER A 4 9.75 -17.22 -13.46
C SER A 4 9.98 -17.79 -12.06
N LEU A 5 9.58 -17.05 -11.03
CA LEU A 5 9.66 -17.39 -9.62
C LEU A 5 8.31 -17.17 -8.94
N PRO A 6 7.92 -17.99 -7.95
CA PRO A 6 6.72 -17.76 -7.18
C PRO A 6 6.82 -16.45 -6.39
N LEU A 7 5.74 -15.66 -6.40
CA LEU A 7 5.61 -14.44 -5.60
C LEU A 7 5.00 -14.78 -4.24
N ARG A 8 5.63 -14.29 -3.18
CA ARG A 8 5.23 -14.45 -1.78
C ARG A 8 4.91 -13.08 -1.18
N LEU A 9 3.67 -12.84 -0.80
CA LEU A 9 3.25 -11.61 -0.15
C LEU A 9 3.45 -11.70 1.37
N ALA A 10 4.44 -10.99 1.90
CA ALA A 10 4.73 -10.88 3.33
C ALA A 10 3.93 -9.70 3.92
N SER A 11 2.62 -9.84 3.96
CA SER A 11 1.70 -8.84 4.52
C SER A 11 0.38 -9.44 4.95
N ALA A 12 -0.09 -9.05 6.14
CA ALA A 12 -1.42 -9.39 6.63
C ALA A 12 -2.52 -8.51 6.01
N SER A 13 -2.17 -7.39 5.35
CA SER A 13 -3.13 -6.45 4.77
C SER A 13 -3.99 -7.10 3.69
N PRO A 14 -5.32 -7.16 3.84
CA PRO A 14 -6.21 -7.68 2.80
C PRO A 14 -6.19 -6.79 1.55
N ARG A 15 -6.00 -5.48 1.71
CA ARG A 15 -5.96 -4.50 0.63
C ARG A 15 -4.81 -4.74 -0.35
N ARG A 16 -3.62 -5.10 0.15
CA ARG A 16 -2.46 -5.43 -0.70
C ARG A 16 -2.69 -6.69 -1.52
N ALA A 17 -3.32 -7.70 -0.93
CA ALA A 17 -3.71 -8.91 -1.64
C ALA A 17 -4.75 -8.60 -2.73
N GLU A 18 -5.74 -7.79 -2.41
CA GLU A 18 -6.76 -7.33 -3.37
C GLU A 18 -6.13 -6.62 -4.57
N ILE A 19 -5.19 -5.68 -4.34
CA ILE A 19 -4.48 -4.97 -5.42
C ILE A 19 -3.77 -5.97 -6.35
N LEU A 20 -3.06 -6.94 -5.81
CA LEU A 20 -2.37 -7.96 -6.62
C LEU A 20 -3.37 -8.80 -7.43
N THR A 21 -4.46 -9.22 -6.80
CA THR A 21 -5.53 -10.02 -7.46
C THR A 21 -6.17 -9.24 -8.61
N GLN A 22 -6.54 -7.97 -8.39
CA GLN A 22 -7.15 -7.12 -9.42
C GLN A 22 -6.23 -6.88 -10.62
N HIS A 23 -4.90 -6.96 -10.42
CA HIS A 23 -3.92 -6.83 -11.49
C HIS A 23 -3.49 -8.19 -12.10
N GLY A 24 -4.18 -9.27 -11.76
CA GLY A 24 -3.91 -10.60 -12.29
C GLY A 24 -2.52 -11.13 -11.92
N ILE A 25 -2.00 -10.75 -10.75
CA ILE A 25 -0.71 -11.20 -10.24
C ILE A 25 -0.97 -12.36 -9.29
N LEU A 26 -0.45 -13.54 -9.63
CA LEU A 26 -0.54 -14.73 -8.78
C LEU A 26 0.48 -14.62 -7.64
N PHE A 27 0.04 -14.90 -6.42
CA PHE A 27 0.88 -14.90 -5.22
C PHE A 27 0.36 -15.89 -4.19
N SER A 28 1.21 -16.23 -3.22
CA SER A 28 0.78 -16.85 -1.98
C SER A 28 1.20 -15.95 -0.81
N ARG A 29 0.52 -16.08 0.34
CA ARG A 29 0.86 -15.33 1.55
C ARG A 29 1.93 -16.06 2.35
N VAL A 30 2.82 -15.28 2.96
CA VAL A 30 3.76 -15.71 4.00
C VAL A 30 3.64 -14.77 5.20
N PRO A 31 3.96 -15.24 6.41
CA PRO A 31 3.93 -14.36 7.58
C PRO A 31 4.95 -13.22 7.46
N ASN A 32 4.62 -12.05 8.02
CA ASN A 32 5.61 -11.02 8.29
C ASN A 32 6.33 -11.41 9.58
N LEU A 33 7.63 -11.64 9.47
CA LEU A 33 8.47 -12.09 10.59
C LEU A 33 9.28 -10.95 11.23
N LEU A 34 9.06 -9.70 10.82
CA LEU A 34 9.70 -8.56 11.46
C LEU A 34 8.97 -8.20 12.76
N TYR A 35 9.67 -8.32 13.90
CA TYR A 35 9.11 -7.99 15.23
C TYR A 35 9.07 -6.48 15.50
N ASP A 36 10.11 -5.76 15.09
CA ASP A 36 10.20 -4.31 15.29
C ASP A 36 9.88 -3.58 13.99
N GLU A 37 8.68 -3.01 13.94
CA GLU A 37 8.18 -2.22 12.81
C GLU A 37 8.41 -0.71 12.98
N THR A 38 9.30 -0.29 13.88
CA THR A 38 9.66 1.13 14.02
C THR A 38 10.49 1.61 12.84
N LEU A 39 10.37 2.89 12.51
CA LEU A 39 11.23 3.51 11.53
C LEU A 39 12.64 3.68 12.10
N SER A 40 13.65 3.49 11.24
CA SER A 40 15.04 3.70 11.62
C SER A 40 15.29 5.17 11.93
N GLU A 41 15.90 5.45 13.09
CA GLU A 41 16.21 6.80 13.54
C GLU A 41 17.13 7.52 12.54
N GLY A 42 16.99 8.84 12.45
CA GLY A 42 17.81 9.69 11.59
C GLY A 42 17.52 9.64 10.10
N LEU A 43 16.64 8.75 9.64
CA LEU A 43 16.25 8.70 8.23
C LEU A 43 15.07 9.64 7.95
N PRO A 44 15.09 10.37 6.81
CA PRO A 44 13.89 11.04 6.31
C PRO A 44 12.74 10.03 6.13
N LEU A 45 11.49 10.42 6.42
CA LEU A 45 10.31 9.53 6.41
C LEU A 45 10.23 8.65 5.16
N ARG A 46 10.48 9.21 3.98
CA ARG A 46 10.46 8.47 2.72
C ARG A 46 11.56 7.39 2.63
N SER A 47 12.68 7.61 3.26
CA SER A 47 13.77 6.61 3.33
C SER A 47 13.47 5.60 4.42
N GLY A 48 12.95 6.02 5.57
CA GLY A 48 12.55 5.17 6.68
C GLY A 48 11.48 4.15 6.28
N VAL A 49 10.44 4.56 5.54
CA VAL A 49 9.41 3.62 5.08
C VAL A 49 9.95 2.61 4.06
N ARG A 50 10.94 2.98 3.21
CA ARG A 50 11.62 2.03 2.31
C ARG A 50 12.48 1.05 3.07
N ASP A 51 13.21 1.53 4.07
CA ASP A 51 14.02 0.69 4.96
C ASP A 51 13.13 -0.32 5.71
N LEU A 52 12.02 0.13 6.27
CA LEU A 52 11.06 -0.75 6.94
C LEU A 52 10.51 -1.83 5.99
N ALA A 53 10.12 -1.46 4.77
CA ALA A 53 9.69 -2.42 3.77
C ALA A 53 10.82 -3.42 3.44
N TYR A 54 12.05 -2.95 3.31
CA TYR A 54 13.22 -3.82 3.08
C TYR A 54 13.43 -4.79 4.23
N ARG A 55 13.48 -4.32 5.48
CA ARG A 55 13.64 -5.17 6.67
C ARG A 55 12.52 -6.23 6.77
N LYS A 56 11.26 -5.85 6.49
CA LYS A 56 10.13 -6.80 6.43
C LYS A 56 10.34 -7.89 5.38
N ALA A 57 10.80 -7.54 4.18
CA ALA A 57 11.05 -8.51 3.12
C ALA A 57 12.16 -9.49 3.49
N VAL A 58 13.28 -8.99 4.00
CA VAL A 58 14.43 -9.81 4.39
C VAL A 58 14.08 -10.76 5.54
N ALA A 59 13.43 -10.26 6.59
CA ALA A 59 12.99 -11.08 7.72
C ALA A 59 12.03 -12.20 7.26
N SER A 60 11.07 -11.87 6.40
CA SER A 60 10.07 -12.83 5.91
C SER A 60 10.60 -13.79 4.82
N ALA A 61 11.84 -13.59 4.35
CA ALA A 61 12.48 -14.47 3.37
C ALA A 61 13.08 -15.74 3.99
N ALA A 62 13.17 -15.82 5.33
CA ALA A 62 13.71 -16.99 6.02
C ALA A 62 12.89 -18.24 5.71
N GLY A 63 13.53 -19.29 5.17
CA GLY A 63 12.87 -20.53 4.77
C GLY A 63 11.92 -20.43 3.56
N VAL A 64 11.89 -19.31 2.86
CA VAL A 64 11.01 -19.06 1.72
C VAL A 64 11.80 -19.09 0.41
N SER A 65 11.26 -19.75 -0.61
CA SER A 65 11.81 -19.72 -1.97
C SER A 65 10.96 -18.87 -2.90
N GLY A 66 11.62 -18.01 -3.68
CA GLY A 66 10.99 -17.14 -4.68
C GLY A 66 11.19 -15.65 -4.45
N LEU A 67 10.21 -14.87 -4.86
CA LEU A 67 10.19 -13.42 -4.70
C LEU A 67 9.34 -13.06 -3.47
N VAL A 68 9.93 -12.44 -2.46
CA VAL A 68 9.19 -11.96 -1.28
C VAL A 68 8.86 -10.49 -1.46
N LEU A 69 7.56 -10.18 -1.48
CA LEU A 69 7.03 -8.83 -1.55
C LEU A 69 6.53 -8.40 -0.17
N SER A 70 7.10 -7.36 0.36
CA SER A 70 6.61 -6.65 1.53
C SER A 70 6.21 -5.22 1.16
N ALA A 71 5.43 -4.57 1.99
CA ALA A 71 5.13 -3.15 1.87
C ALA A 71 4.82 -2.53 3.23
N ASP A 72 5.00 -1.21 3.33
CA ASP A 72 4.56 -0.42 4.46
C ASP A 72 3.95 0.91 4.02
N THR A 73 3.03 1.45 4.83
CA THR A 73 2.27 2.64 4.48
C THR A 73 2.20 3.58 5.68
N LEU A 74 2.59 4.82 5.48
CA LEU A 74 2.51 5.91 6.46
C LEU A 74 1.49 6.94 5.99
N VAL A 75 0.68 7.43 6.91
CA VAL A 75 -0.14 8.65 6.74
C VAL A 75 0.56 9.76 7.51
N VAL A 76 0.85 10.87 6.84
CA VAL A 76 1.66 11.96 7.41
C VAL A 76 0.92 13.28 7.29
N LEU A 77 0.66 13.92 8.42
CA LEU A 77 0.06 15.24 8.51
C LEU A 77 1.05 16.18 9.24
N ASP A 78 1.47 17.28 8.61
CA ASP A 78 2.43 18.25 9.19
C ASP A 78 3.68 17.59 9.78
N ASN A 79 4.28 16.66 9.07
CA ASN A 79 5.42 15.85 9.49
C ASN A 79 5.15 14.87 10.67
N HIS A 80 3.90 14.75 11.14
CA HIS A 80 3.52 13.77 12.15
C HIS A 80 2.91 12.54 11.51
N ILE A 81 3.37 11.37 11.94
CA ILE A 81 2.84 10.08 11.45
C ILE A 81 1.54 9.79 12.21
N LEU A 82 0.47 9.61 11.45
CA LEU A 82 -0.80 9.08 11.96
C LEU A 82 -0.80 7.56 11.80
N GLY A 83 -0.61 6.88 12.92
CA GLY A 83 -0.67 5.41 12.98
C GLY A 83 -2.09 4.87 12.87
N LYS A 84 -2.28 3.60 13.25
CA LYS A 84 -3.60 3.02 13.44
C LYS A 84 -4.20 3.55 14.73
N PRO A 85 -5.50 3.92 14.74
CA PRO A 85 -6.15 4.39 15.95
C PRO A 85 -6.26 3.25 16.98
N LYS A 86 -6.14 3.63 18.26
CA LYS A 86 -6.21 2.71 19.40
C LYS A 86 -7.65 2.48 19.87
N SER A 87 -8.56 3.39 19.53
CA SER A 87 -9.99 3.38 19.88
C SER A 87 -10.80 4.12 18.83
N LEU A 88 -12.14 4.05 18.93
CA LEU A 88 -13.02 4.85 18.07
C LEU A 88 -12.88 6.36 18.35
N ASP A 89 -12.62 6.74 19.60
CA ASP A 89 -12.37 8.15 19.96
C ASP A 89 -11.06 8.65 19.34
N ASP A 90 -10.00 7.83 19.35
CA ASP A 90 -8.73 8.15 18.67
C ASP A 90 -8.94 8.26 17.16
N ALA A 91 -9.76 7.38 16.56
CA ALA A 91 -10.14 7.48 15.16
C ALA A 91 -10.88 8.79 14.86
N ALA A 92 -11.82 9.20 15.72
CA ALA A 92 -12.54 10.46 15.58
C ALA A 92 -11.59 11.66 15.68
N ALA A 93 -10.63 11.63 16.60
CA ALA A 93 -9.61 12.65 16.74
C ALA A 93 -8.72 12.76 15.49
N MET A 94 -8.27 11.61 14.93
CA MET A 94 -7.48 11.57 13.70
C MET A 94 -8.25 12.15 12.51
N LEU A 95 -9.51 11.76 12.30
CA LEU A 95 -10.35 12.26 11.21
C LEU A 95 -10.65 13.76 11.37
N THR A 96 -10.83 14.22 12.60
CA THR A 96 -11.00 15.64 12.92
C THR A 96 -9.72 16.44 12.56
N ALA A 97 -8.54 15.90 12.89
CA ALA A 97 -7.26 16.52 12.54
C ALA A 97 -7.03 16.57 11.01
N LEU A 98 -7.55 15.61 10.26
CA LEU A 98 -7.46 15.56 8.79
C LEU A 98 -8.50 16.47 8.09
N SER A 99 -9.60 16.81 8.76
CA SER A 99 -10.73 17.56 8.20
C SER A 99 -10.31 18.90 7.61
N GLY A 100 -10.64 19.12 6.32
CA GLY A 100 -10.35 20.35 5.59
C GLY A 100 -8.87 20.54 5.27
N ARG A 101 -8.04 19.51 5.41
CA ARG A 101 -6.59 19.60 5.25
C ARG A 101 -6.05 18.66 4.19
N VAL A 102 -4.81 18.87 3.81
CA VAL A 102 -4.03 18.01 2.91
C VAL A 102 -3.01 17.24 3.74
N HIS A 103 -2.92 15.96 3.50
CA HIS A 103 -1.92 15.10 4.11
C HIS A 103 -1.26 14.20 3.07
N GLU A 104 -0.15 13.59 3.41
CA GLU A 104 0.58 12.70 2.52
C GLU A 104 0.38 11.23 2.94
N VAL A 105 0.19 10.37 1.94
CA VAL A 105 0.26 8.91 2.12
C VAL A 105 1.49 8.42 1.40
N MET A 106 2.44 7.89 2.18
CA MET A 106 3.70 7.33 1.68
C MET A 106 3.64 5.81 1.78
N THR A 107 3.68 5.12 0.64
CA THR A 107 3.80 3.66 0.64
C THR A 107 5.09 3.24 -0.01
N ALA A 108 5.84 2.37 0.66
CA ALA A 108 6.98 1.68 0.10
C ALA A 108 6.69 0.19 -0.06
N PHE A 109 7.35 -0.43 -1.03
CA PHE A 109 7.46 -1.88 -1.14
C PHE A 109 8.92 -2.29 -1.29
N CYS A 110 9.22 -3.52 -0.91
CA CYS A 110 10.44 -4.22 -1.28
C CYS A 110 10.09 -5.54 -1.95
N LEU A 111 10.71 -5.80 -3.11
CA LEU A 111 10.70 -7.10 -3.77
C LEU A 111 12.09 -7.73 -3.58
N TRP A 112 12.16 -8.80 -2.80
CA TRP A 112 13.38 -9.50 -2.44
C TRP A 112 13.44 -10.84 -3.19
N ASP A 113 14.52 -11.08 -3.93
CA ASP A 113 14.79 -12.38 -4.57
C ASP A 113 15.65 -13.23 -3.63
N THR A 114 15.08 -14.34 -3.15
CA THR A 114 15.76 -15.23 -2.19
C THR A 114 16.93 -15.99 -2.79
N ARG A 115 16.98 -16.16 -4.12
CA ARG A 115 18.11 -16.85 -4.81
C ARG A 115 19.33 -15.96 -4.90
N SER A 116 19.15 -14.73 -5.40
CA SER A 116 20.25 -13.77 -5.53
C SER A 116 20.58 -13.04 -4.22
N ARG A 117 19.72 -13.20 -3.19
CA ARG A 117 19.79 -12.50 -1.90
C ARG A 117 19.90 -10.98 -2.09
N SER A 118 19.12 -10.47 -3.02
CA SER A 118 19.09 -9.04 -3.35
C SER A 118 17.67 -8.57 -3.59
N GLY A 119 17.43 -7.28 -3.47
CA GLY A 119 16.09 -6.74 -3.60
C GLY A 119 16.05 -5.30 -4.10
N VAL A 120 14.84 -4.89 -4.49
CA VAL A 120 14.56 -3.53 -4.95
C VAL A 120 13.46 -2.95 -4.07
N ALA A 121 13.78 -1.86 -3.36
CA ALA A 121 12.80 -1.07 -2.62
C ALA A 121 12.45 0.21 -3.39
N ARG A 122 11.15 0.55 -3.46
CA ARG A 122 10.62 1.77 -4.06
C ARG A 122 9.53 2.34 -3.18
N SER A 123 9.30 3.65 -3.28
CA SER A 123 8.22 4.33 -2.56
C SER A 123 7.52 5.34 -3.44
N ALA A 124 6.24 5.53 -3.21
CA ALA A 124 5.43 6.59 -3.78
C ALA A 124 4.84 7.45 -2.67
N VAL A 125 4.53 8.69 -3.02
CA VAL A 125 3.81 9.64 -2.17
C VAL A 125 2.57 10.10 -2.94
N THR A 126 1.45 10.20 -2.24
CA THR A 126 0.19 10.74 -2.77
C THR A 126 -0.34 11.75 -1.76
N LYS A 127 -0.68 12.95 -2.22
CA LYS A 127 -1.39 13.92 -1.40
C LYS A 127 -2.88 13.61 -1.44
N VAL A 128 -3.50 13.62 -0.28
CA VAL A 128 -4.93 13.37 -0.11
C VAL A 128 -5.57 14.62 0.49
N HIS A 129 -6.56 15.15 -0.20
CA HIS A 129 -7.26 16.37 0.19
C HIS A 129 -8.58 15.99 0.85
N PHE A 130 -8.70 16.24 2.13
CA PHE A 130 -9.94 16.04 2.88
C PHE A 130 -10.88 17.23 2.70
N ARG A 131 -12.18 16.95 2.66
CA ARG A 131 -13.20 17.98 2.78
C ARG A 131 -13.27 18.47 4.23
N LYS A 132 -13.84 19.65 4.45
CA LYS A 132 -14.25 20.04 5.79
C LYS A 132 -15.40 19.15 6.21
N LEU A 133 -15.19 18.39 7.28
CA LEU A 133 -16.12 17.39 7.81
C LEU A 133 -16.88 17.97 9.00
N ALA A 134 -18.18 17.70 9.08
CA ALA A 134 -18.93 17.90 10.30
C ALA A 134 -18.70 16.71 11.26
N SER A 135 -18.89 16.92 12.57
CA SER A 135 -18.76 15.84 13.56
C SER A 135 -19.62 14.63 13.24
N ARG A 136 -20.80 14.86 12.67
CA ARG A 136 -21.73 13.79 12.24
C ARG A 136 -21.11 12.94 11.12
N ASP A 137 -20.48 13.56 10.11
CA ASP A 137 -19.86 12.83 9.00
C ASP A 137 -18.77 11.87 9.51
N ILE A 138 -17.98 12.33 10.51
CA ILE A 138 -16.94 11.54 11.16
C ILE A 138 -17.53 10.34 11.89
N LEU A 139 -18.56 10.57 12.70
CA LEU A 139 -19.24 9.51 13.46
C LEU A 139 -19.90 8.51 12.55
N ASP A 140 -20.62 8.96 11.53
CA ASP A 140 -21.29 8.09 10.54
C ASP A 140 -20.23 7.20 9.84
N TYR A 141 -19.09 7.77 9.45
CA TYR A 141 -18.01 7.01 8.82
C TYR A 141 -17.44 5.93 9.76
N ILE A 142 -17.13 6.29 11.01
CA ILE A 142 -16.59 5.35 12.00
C ILE A 142 -17.53 4.20 12.30
N HIS A 143 -18.85 4.46 12.31
CA HIS A 143 -19.84 3.41 12.52
C HIS A 143 -20.04 2.50 11.30
N CYS A 144 -19.89 3.05 10.10
CA CYS A 144 -20.09 2.29 8.85
C CYS A 144 -18.87 1.45 8.45
N PHE A 145 -17.65 1.86 8.83
CA PHE A 145 -16.43 1.25 8.33
C PHE A 145 -15.51 0.80 9.46
N HIS A 146 -14.75 -0.28 9.19
CA HIS A 146 -13.75 -0.76 10.12
C HIS A 146 -12.50 0.13 10.04
N VAL A 147 -12.32 1.05 11.02
CA VAL A 147 -11.28 2.09 10.98
C VAL A 147 -10.01 1.71 11.74
N LEU A 148 -10.08 0.80 12.72
CA LEU A 148 -8.98 0.47 13.64
C LEU A 148 -7.79 -0.24 12.96
N ASP A 149 -7.97 -0.80 11.79
CA ASP A 149 -6.91 -1.46 11.01
C ASP A 149 -6.18 -0.52 10.03
N LYS A 150 -6.56 0.75 9.99
CA LYS A 150 -6.13 1.72 8.97
C LYS A 150 -5.33 2.87 9.58
N ALA A 151 -4.14 3.15 9.04
CA ALA A 151 -3.38 4.35 9.39
C ALA A 151 -4.21 5.60 9.02
N GLY A 152 -4.27 6.59 9.92
CA GLY A 152 -5.09 7.78 9.76
C GLY A 152 -6.60 7.54 9.87
N ALA A 153 -7.03 6.36 10.33
CA ALA A 153 -8.41 5.98 10.58
C ALA A 153 -9.34 5.96 9.34
N TYR A 154 -8.82 5.90 8.10
CA TYR A 154 -9.66 5.86 6.89
C TYR A 154 -9.09 4.92 5.83
N GLY A 155 -9.96 4.50 4.90
CA GLY A 155 -9.59 3.76 3.70
C GLY A 155 -10.12 4.45 2.45
N ILE A 156 -9.28 4.65 1.44
CA ILE A 156 -9.71 5.27 0.19
C ILE A 156 -10.78 4.43 -0.53
N GLN A 157 -10.72 3.10 -0.41
CA GLN A 157 -11.67 2.17 -1.00
C GLN A 157 -13.05 2.22 -0.35
N ASP A 158 -13.15 2.68 0.91
CA ASP A 158 -14.40 2.87 1.63
C ASP A 158 -15.17 4.08 1.06
N ILE A 159 -14.44 5.00 0.42
CA ILE A 159 -14.95 6.28 -0.10
C ILE A 159 -15.08 6.22 -1.63
N LEU A 160 -14.13 5.59 -2.28
CA LEU A 160 -14.00 5.46 -3.72
C LEU A 160 -13.72 3.99 -4.07
N PRO A 161 -14.75 3.16 -4.34
CA PRO A 161 -14.53 1.83 -4.88
C PRO A 161 -13.73 1.90 -6.18
N TYR A 162 -12.78 0.99 -6.37
CA TYR A 162 -11.88 0.99 -7.55
C TYR A 162 -12.63 1.00 -8.88
N SER A 163 -13.76 0.30 -8.97
CA SER A 163 -14.62 0.29 -10.17
C SER A 163 -15.11 1.69 -10.59
N GLN A 164 -15.00 2.66 -9.69
CA GLN A 164 -15.42 4.05 -9.87
C GLN A 164 -14.23 5.02 -9.85
N ALA A 165 -13.00 4.54 -9.64
CA ALA A 165 -11.77 5.37 -9.61
C ALA A 165 -11.24 5.71 -11.03
N SER A 166 -12.12 5.80 -12.05
CA SER A 166 -11.78 6.31 -13.38
C SER A 166 -11.58 7.83 -13.34
N ARG A 167 -10.90 8.39 -14.36
CA ARG A 167 -10.58 9.84 -14.45
C ARG A 167 -11.79 10.77 -14.35
N ASP A 168 -12.98 10.26 -14.69
CA ASP A 168 -14.24 11.04 -14.75
C ASP A 168 -15.16 10.77 -13.55
N PHE A 169 -14.64 10.13 -12.50
CA PHE A 169 -15.45 9.79 -11.34
C PHE A 169 -15.77 11.01 -10.47
N VAL A 170 -17.06 11.27 -10.32
CA VAL A 170 -17.57 12.30 -9.38
C VAL A 170 -17.56 11.72 -7.97
N ILE A 171 -16.66 12.23 -7.12
CA ILE A 171 -16.63 11.89 -5.71
C ILE A 171 -17.97 12.24 -5.05
N PRO A 172 -18.65 11.31 -4.35
CA PRO A 172 -19.90 11.60 -3.67
C PRO A 172 -19.78 12.83 -2.76
N LYS A 173 -20.83 13.65 -2.69
CA LYS A 173 -20.82 14.91 -1.91
C LYS A 173 -20.52 14.70 -0.42
N ASN A 174 -20.85 13.54 0.12
CA ASN A 174 -20.61 13.13 1.52
C ASN A 174 -19.31 12.34 1.71
N ALA A 175 -18.46 12.18 0.69
CA ALA A 175 -17.18 11.53 0.83
C ALA A 175 -16.23 12.36 1.69
N LEU A 176 -15.36 11.71 2.48
CA LEU A 176 -14.36 12.40 3.31
C LEU A 176 -13.30 13.13 2.47
N ILE A 177 -12.97 12.58 1.30
CA ILE A 177 -11.90 13.05 0.40
C ILE A 177 -12.53 13.89 -0.71
N SER A 178 -11.91 15.03 -1.06
CA SER A 178 -12.29 15.85 -2.22
C SER A 178 -11.57 15.40 -3.49
N HIS A 179 -10.28 15.13 -3.41
CA HIS A 179 -9.46 14.60 -4.51
C HIS A 179 -8.11 14.08 -3.99
N ILE A 180 -7.34 13.45 -4.87
CA ILE A 180 -5.97 13.03 -4.61
C ILE A 180 -5.03 13.54 -5.71
N GLU A 181 -3.78 13.84 -5.34
CA GLU A 181 -2.68 14.11 -6.26
C GLU A 181 -1.71 12.95 -6.19
N GLY A 182 -1.78 12.02 -7.16
CA GLY A 182 -0.95 10.82 -7.17
C GLY A 182 -1.73 9.55 -7.48
N SER A 183 -1.45 8.49 -6.74
CA SER A 183 -1.95 7.14 -7.04
C SER A 183 -2.96 6.64 -6.00
N TYR A 184 -4.15 6.27 -6.45
CA TYR A 184 -5.14 5.55 -5.66
C TYR A 184 -4.55 4.30 -4.98
N TRP A 185 -3.82 3.49 -5.75
CA TRP A 185 -3.21 2.26 -5.27
C TRP A 185 -2.12 2.49 -4.22
N ASN A 186 -1.42 3.62 -4.30
CA ASN A 186 -0.49 4.03 -3.27
C ASN A 186 -1.23 4.29 -1.95
N VAL A 187 -2.35 5.01 -1.99
CA VAL A 187 -3.17 5.29 -0.80
C VAL A 187 -3.77 4.00 -0.24
N MET A 188 -4.20 3.08 -1.10
CA MET A 188 -4.72 1.76 -0.70
C MET A 188 -3.65 0.85 -0.08
N GLY A 189 -2.35 1.13 -0.32
CA GLY A 189 -1.23 0.49 0.38
C GLY A 189 -0.26 -0.33 -0.46
N LEU A 190 -0.30 -0.21 -1.83
CA LEU A 190 0.71 -0.80 -2.71
C LEU A 190 0.82 0.00 -4.02
N PRO A 191 1.93 0.71 -4.28
CA PRO A 191 2.12 1.51 -5.49
C PRO A 191 2.38 0.62 -6.71
N ILE A 192 1.33 0.03 -7.25
CA ILE A 192 1.39 -1.00 -8.29
C ILE A 192 2.09 -0.51 -9.57
N ALA A 193 1.94 0.76 -9.92
CA ALA A 193 2.60 1.36 -11.08
C ALA A 193 4.14 1.29 -10.98
N LEU A 194 4.70 1.34 -9.76
CA LEU A 194 6.12 1.17 -9.50
C LEU A 194 6.53 -0.30 -9.36
N LEU A 195 5.60 -1.17 -8.90
CA LEU A 195 5.87 -2.60 -8.72
C LEU A 195 5.89 -3.36 -10.05
N LEU A 196 4.97 -3.06 -10.95
CA LEU A 196 4.84 -3.79 -12.23
C LEU A 196 6.13 -3.79 -13.07
N PRO A 197 6.87 -2.67 -13.26
CA PRO A 197 8.14 -2.68 -13.98
C PRO A 197 9.21 -3.54 -13.31
N VAL A 198 9.20 -3.63 -11.96
CA VAL A 198 10.13 -4.49 -11.22
C VAL A 198 9.78 -5.96 -11.42
N LEU A 199 8.50 -6.33 -11.32
CA LEU A 199 8.03 -7.70 -11.57
C LEU A 199 8.26 -8.17 -13.01
N LYS A 200 8.18 -7.26 -13.99
CA LYS A 200 8.46 -7.59 -15.41
C LYS A 200 9.85 -8.17 -15.64
N LYS A 201 10.84 -7.82 -14.81
CA LYS A 201 12.20 -8.39 -14.90
C LYS A 201 12.24 -9.88 -14.56
N TYR A 202 11.21 -10.37 -13.87
CA TYR A 202 11.08 -11.77 -13.46
C TYR A 202 10.02 -12.52 -14.26
N THR A 203 9.52 -11.97 -15.36
CA THR A 203 8.61 -12.70 -16.26
C THR A 203 9.37 -13.71 -17.11
N ARG A 204 8.74 -14.87 -17.35
CA ARG A 204 9.25 -15.82 -18.34
C ARG A 204 9.22 -15.17 -19.71
N SER A 205 10.38 -15.14 -20.39
CA SER A 205 10.40 -14.78 -21.82
C SER A 205 9.54 -15.78 -22.57
N LYS A 206 8.49 -15.31 -23.27
CA LYS A 206 7.81 -16.16 -24.23
C LYS A 206 8.83 -16.49 -25.31
N MET A 207 9.41 -17.69 -25.30
CA MET A 207 10.13 -18.22 -26.46
C MET A 207 9.14 -18.13 -27.64
N LYS A 208 9.48 -17.33 -28.64
CA LYS A 208 8.79 -17.44 -29.94
C LYS A 208 8.95 -18.90 -30.35
N PRO A 209 7.84 -19.60 -30.72
CA PRO A 209 7.99 -20.94 -31.28
C PRO A 209 8.94 -20.82 -32.46
N GLY A 210 10.06 -21.54 -32.41
CA GLY A 210 11.03 -21.55 -33.49
C GLY A 210 10.32 -22.04 -34.73
N PHE A 211 10.33 -21.26 -35.79
CA PHE A 211 9.99 -21.72 -37.13
C PHE A 211 11.05 -22.78 -37.49
N GLN A 212 10.73 -24.04 -37.36
CA GLN A 212 11.48 -25.11 -38.03
C GLN A 212 11.11 -25.04 -39.50
N ILE A 213 12.03 -24.55 -40.30
CA ILE A 213 12.01 -24.71 -41.75
C ILE A 213 12.48 -26.16 -41.98
N VAL A 214 11.59 -27.00 -42.48
CA VAL A 214 11.89 -28.30 -43.05
C VAL A 214 12.26 -28.07 -44.50
#